data_00dedc19b67f3b5e36e00d49595608d0
#
_entry.id   00dedc19b67f3b5e36e00d49595608d0
#
_cell.length_a   1.000
_cell.length_b   1.000
_cell.length_c   1.000
_cell.angle_alpha   90.00
_cell.angle_beta   90.00
_cell.angle_gamma   90.00
#
_symmetry.space_group_name_H-M   'P 1'
#
loop_
_entity.id
_entity.type
_entity.pdbx_description
1 polymer ?
#
loop_
_entity_poly.entity_id
_entity_poly.type
_entity_poly.pdbx_seq_one_letter_code
_entity_poly.pdbx_strand_id
1 'polypeptide(L)'
;MFEPKVYINRRRVLLEQMAARTAEGNRGIAVFLGNVDAPTNYRGNDYKFRQDSSFIYYWGIDEPWFAAVLDLDSEDECLYGNDVDIDDIIWMGPQPSVASKGEAIGCAKTQPLAEFDKAVTAAVYAGRPVHFLPPARYYNQMKLAELTGKANAAVRKVAPVAAGGASEELVKAVVSLRLIKEQCEIEEIDK
;
A
#
# COMPACT_ATOMS: atom_id res chain seq x y z
N MET A 1 5.52 -4.52 15.30
CA MET A 1 5.88 -5.08 13.98
C MET A 1 6.05 -6.58 14.15
N PHE A 2 5.49 -7.40 13.27
CA PHE A 2 5.70 -8.85 13.26
C PHE A 2 7.04 -9.22 12.64
N GLU A 3 7.43 -10.50 12.70
CA GLU A 3 8.62 -10.99 12.02
C GLU A 3 8.46 -10.91 10.48
N PRO A 4 9.56 -10.74 9.72
CA PRO A 4 9.52 -10.61 8.25
C PRO A 4 8.73 -11.71 7.55
N LYS A 5 8.85 -12.95 8.04
CA LYS A 5 8.15 -14.12 7.47
C LYS A 5 6.63 -13.97 7.44
N VAL A 6 6.04 -13.21 8.37
CA VAL A 6 4.58 -12.98 8.41
C VAL A 6 4.17 -12.15 7.20
N TYR A 7 4.87 -11.05 6.95
CA TYR A 7 4.57 -10.16 5.81
C TYR A 7 4.84 -10.83 4.47
N ILE A 8 5.95 -11.55 4.35
CA ILE A 8 6.28 -12.36 3.14
C ILE A 8 5.15 -13.35 2.85
N ASN A 9 4.70 -14.11 3.86
CA ASN A 9 3.64 -15.07 3.68
C ASN A 9 2.31 -14.41 3.28
N ARG A 10 1.94 -13.30 3.89
CA ARG A 10 0.71 -12.56 3.56
C ARG A 10 0.71 -12.08 2.11
N ARG A 11 1.83 -11.53 1.63
CA ARG A 11 1.96 -11.08 0.24
C ARG A 11 1.96 -12.25 -0.74
N ARG A 12 2.67 -13.35 -0.41
CA ARG A 12 2.64 -14.59 -1.22
C ARG A 12 1.22 -15.14 -1.36
N VAL A 13 0.50 -15.29 -0.27
CA VAL A 13 -0.89 -15.80 -0.31
C VAL A 13 -1.81 -14.83 -1.04
N LEU A 14 -1.58 -13.52 -0.95
CA LEU A 14 -2.32 -12.54 -1.74
C LEU A 14 -2.07 -12.73 -3.25
N LEU A 15 -0.82 -12.93 -3.67
CA LEU A 15 -0.47 -13.24 -5.06
C LEU A 15 -1.21 -14.50 -5.57
N GLU A 16 -1.22 -15.58 -4.79
CA GLU A 16 -1.96 -16.80 -5.11
C GLU A 16 -3.47 -16.55 -5.24
N GLN A 17 -4.05 -15.77 -4.32
CA GLN A 17 -5.46 -15.40 -4.37
C GLN A 17 -5.80 -14.54 -5.59
N MET A 18 -4.92 -13.63 -5.98
CA MET A 18 -5.10 -12.80 -7.17
C MET A 18 -4.92 -13.62 -8.44
N ALA A 19 -3.94 -14.53 -8.50
CA ALA A 19 -3.75 -15.42 -9.63
C ALA A 19 -5.00 -16.29 -9.92
N ALA A 20 -5.71 -16.72 -8.87
CA ALA A 20 -6.95 -17.49 -9.01
C ALA A 20 -8.15 -16.64 -9.49
N ARG A 21 -8.06 -15.32 -9.46
CA ARG A 21 -9.17 -14.38 -9.76
C ARG A 21 -8.95 -13.54 -11.00
N THR A 22 -7.74 -13.52 -11.55
CA THR A 22 -7.35 -12.69 -12.69
C THR A 22 -6.90 -13.53 -13.87
N ALA A 23 -6.98 -12.99 -15.09
CA ALA A 23 -6.57 -13.68 -16.29
C ALA A 23 -5.05 -13.82 -16.35
N GLU A 24 -4.58 -15.01 -16.69
CA GLU A 24 -3.16 -15.27 -16.89
C GLU A 24 -2.57 -14.38 -18.00
N GLY A 25 -1.35 -13.89 -17.80
CA GLY A 25 -0.60 -13.06 -18.74
C GLY A 25 -1.00 -11.58 -18.78
N ASN A 26 -2.03 -11.18 -18.06
CA ASN A 26 -2.39 -9.76 -17.87
C ASN A 26 -3.08 -9.55 -16.51
N ARG A 27 -2.44 -10.01 -15.45
CA ARG A 27 -2.94 -9.84 -14.08
C ARG A 27 -2.77 -8.41 -13.59
N GLY A 28 -1.75 -7.71 -14.09
CA GLY A 28 -1.48 -6.32 -13.76
C GLY A 28 -0.69 -6.13 -12.47
N ILE A 29 -0.97 -5.04 -11.78
CA ILE A 29 -0.30 -4.68 -10.52
C ILE A 29 -1.31 -4.43 -9.41
N ALA A 30 -0.99 -4.82 -8.17
CA ALA A 30 -1.73 -4.42 -6.98
C ALA A 30 -0.98 -3.30 -6.25
N VAL A 31 -1.68 -2.19 -6.02
CA VAL A 31 -1.13 -0.95 -5.47
C VAL A 31 -1.64 -0.74 -4.06
N PHE A 32 -0.72 -0.47 -3.13
CA PHE A 32 -1.00 -0.16 -1.74
C PHE A 32 -0.47 1.23 -1.41
N LEU A 33 -1.35 2.14 -1.03
CA LEU A 33 -0.98 3.45 -0.52
C LEU A 33 -1.04 3.46 0.99
N GLY A 34 0.08 3.81 1.63
CA GLY A 34 0.09 4.24 3.01
C GLY A 34 -0.59 5.60 3.16
N ASN A 35 -0.95 5.93 4.38
CA ASN A 35 -1.47 7.25 4.70
C ASN A 35 -0.34 8.28 4.76
N VAL A 36 -0.72 9.54 4.62
CA VAL A 36 0.16 10.70 4.81
C VAL A 36 -0.25 11.46 6.06
N ASP A 37 0.61 12.33 6.55
CA ASP A 37 0.28 13.26 7.62
C ASP A 37 -0.86 14.17 7.21
N ALA A 38 -1.67 14.57 8.18
CA ALA A 38 -2.81 15.44 7.97
C ALA A 38 -2.76 16.61 8.96
N PRO A 39 -2.51 17.84 8.50
CA PRO A 39 -2.45 19.00 9.37
C PRO A 39 -3.82 19.35 9.94
N THR A 40 -3.83 19.78 11.21
CA THR A 40 -5.04 20.27 11.89
C THR A 40 -5.41 21.68 11.43
N ASN A 41 -4.44 22.59 11.39
CA ASN A 41 -4.65 24.00 11.07
C ASN A 41 -3.45 24.65 10.32
N TYR A 42 -2.24 24.12 10.51
CA TYR A 42 -1.04 24.55 9.78
C TYR A 42 -0.05 23.39 9.67
N ARG A 43 0.86 23.49 8.72
CA ARG A 43 1.86 22.47 8.42
C ARG A 43 2.79 22.26 9.63
N GLY A 44 2.95 20.99 10.04
CA GLY A 44 3.74 20.60 11.20
C GLY A 44 2.93 20.51 12.51
N ASN A 45 1.62 20.86 12.48
CA ASN A 45 0.69 20.56 13.58
C ASN A 45 -0.31 19.51 13.10
N ASP A 46 0.09 18.27 13.13
CA ASP A 46 -0.66 17.18 12.52
C ASP A 46 -1.55 16.45 13.52
N TYR A 47 -2.63 15.85 13.01
CA TYR A 47 -3.38 14.87 13.76
C TYR A 47 -2.48 13.66 14.09
N LYS A 48 -2.81 12.95 15.18
CA LYS A 48 -2.14 11.69 15.47
C LYS A 48 -2.19 10.79 14.23
N PHE A 49 -1.02 10.41 13.74
CA PHE A 49 -0.90 9.55 12.58
C PHE A 49 -1.58 8.20 12.80
N ARG A 50 -2.20 7.69 11.78
CA ARG A 50 -2.73 6.33 11.71
C ARG A 50 -2.57 5.80 10.31
N GLN A 51 -1.89 4.68 10.19
CA GLN A 51 -1.65 4.01 8.92
C GLN A 51 -2.93 3.37 8.36
N ASP A 52 -2.97 3.19 7.04
CA ASP A 52 -3.97 2.36 6.37
C ASP A 52 -3.88 0.91 6.87
N SER A 53 -5.04 0.33 7.21
CA SER A 53 -5.09 -0.99 7.83
C SER A 53 -4.61 -2.12 6.92
N SER A 54 -4.78 -1.99 5.61
CA SER A 54 -4.28 -2.99 4.66
C SER A 54 -2.81 -2.79 4.37
N PHE A 55 -2.35 -1.53 4.32
CA PHE A 55 -0.93 -1.24 4.21
C PHE A 55 -0.15 -1.83 5.38
N ILE A 56 -0.57 -1.57 6.62
CA ILE A 56 0.12 -2.11 7.81
C ILE A 56 0.04 -3.66 7.86
N TYR A 57 -1.05 -4.26 7.37
CA TYR A 57 -1.21 -5.70 7.35
C TYR A 57 -0.20 -6.39 6.42
N TYR A 58 0.01 -5.86 5.22
CA TYR A 58 0.90 -6.46 4.21
C TYR A 58 2.34 -5.97 4.28
N TRP A 59 2.56 -4.75 4.74
CA TRP A 59 3.86 -4.06 4.70
C TRP A 59 4.42 -3.70 6.07
N GLY A 60 3.65 -3.79 7.14
CA GLY A 60 4.12 -3.65 8.52
C GLY A 60 4.67 -2.28 8.93
N ILE A 61 4.62 -1.28 8.05
CA ILE A 61 5.19 0.05 8.28
C ILE A 61 4.08 0.98 8.77
N ASP A 62 4.22 1.48 10.01
CA ASP A 62 3.30 2.42 10.64
C ASP A 62 3.87 3.85 10.64
N GLU A 63 4.30 4.29 9.47
CA GLU A 63 4.88 5.60 9.22
C GLU A 63 4.25 6.22 7.97
N PRO A 64 4.14 7.56 7.89
CA PRO A 64 3.57 8.24 6.73
C PRO A 64 4.48 8.16 5.49
N TRP A 65 3.90 8.48 4.33
CA TRP A 65 4.62 8.66 3.06
C TRP A 65 5.27 7.41 2.49
N PHE A 66 4.63 6.26 2.69
CA PHE A 66 5.01 5.01 2.04
C PHE A 66 3.95 4.56 1.03
N ALA A 67 4.40 3.88 0.00
CA ALA A 67 3.55 3.17 -0.95
C ALA A 67 4.22 1.84 -1.34
N ALA A 68 3.44 0.93 -1.92
CA ALA A 68 3.98 -0.34 -2.36
C ALA A 68 3.24 -0.88 -3.58
N VAL A 69 3.93 -1.68 -4.37
CA VAL A 69 3.41 -2.38 -5.55
C VAL A 69 3.76 -3.85 -5.47
N LEU A 70 2.76 -4.69 -5.75
CA LEU A 70 2.95 -6.10 -6.10
C LEU A 70 2.66 -6.25 -7.59
N ASP A 71 3.62 -6.70 -8.36
CA ASP A 71 3.40 -7.08 -9.76
C ASP A 71 2.82 -8.49 -9.80
N LEU A 72 1.60 -8.62 -10.30
CA LEU A 72 0.85 -9.87 -10.26
C LEU A 72 1.26 -10.84 -11.39
N ASP A 73 1.99 -10.36 -12.39
CA ASP A 73 2.49 -11.18 -13.49
C ASP A 73 3.90 -11.72 -13.22
N SER A 74 4.82 -10.88 -12.72
CA SER A 74 6.21 -11.27 -12.39
C SER A 74 6.38 -11.72 -10.93
N GLU A 75 5.39 -11.49 -10.07
CA GLU A 75 5.44 -11.70 -8.63
C GLU A 75 6.49 -10.85 -7.90
N ASP A 76 7.00 -9.81 -8.59
CA ASP A 76 7.90 -8.83 -7.98
C ASP A 76 7.16 -7.91 -7.02
N GLU A 77 7.89 -7.47 -5.99
CA GLU A 77 7.39 -6.49 -5.04
C GLU A 77 8.35 -5.32 -4.88
N CYS A 78 7.82 -4.13 -4.64
CA CYS A 78 8.63 -2.94 -4.39
C CYS A 78 7.96 -2.06 -3.33
N LEU A 79 8.76 -1.65 -2.34
CA LEU A 79 8.39 -0.65 -1.35
C LEU A 79 8.93 0.71 -1.79
N TYR A 80 8.10 1.73 -1.71
CA TYR A 80 8.44 3.11 -2.05
C TYR A 80 8.35 4.00 -0.81
N GLY A 81 9.37 4.80 -0.59
CA GLY A 81 9.46 5.76 0.50
C GLY A 81 10.66 6.67 0.30
N ASN A 82 10.84 7.64 1.16
CA ASN A 82 12.01 8.49 1.15
C ASN A 82 12.78 8.34 2.46
N ASP A 83 14.09 8.32 2.35
CA ASP A 83 14.93 8.46 3.53
C ASP A 83 14.78 9.88 4.09
N VAL A 84 14.97 9.99 5.40
CA VAL A 84 14.92 11.27 6.10
C VAL A 84 16.11 12.11 5.67
N ASP A 85 15.89 13.37 5.36
CA ASP A 85 17.00 14.26 5.00
C ASP A 85 17.81 14.71 6.23
N ILE A 86 18.93 15.38 5.98
CA ILE A 86 19.86 15.80 7.03
C ILE A 86 19.22 16.80 7.99
N ASP A 87 18.36 17.68 7.49
CA ASP A 87 17.70 18.70 8.31
C ASP A 87 16.71 18.06 9.27
N ASP A 88 15.96 17.06 8.83
CA ASP A 88 15.04 16.30 9.68
C ASP A 88 15.78 15.44 10.72
N ILE A 89 16.96 14.91 10.39
CA ILE A 89 17.80 14.16 11.35
C ILE A 89 18.20 15.01 12.54
N ILE A 90 18.41 16.31 12.35
CA ILE A 90 18.74 17.24 13.43
C ILE A 90 17.62 17.31 14.48
N TRP A 91 16.34 17.19 14.04
CA TRP A 91 15.17 17.29 14.91
C TRP A 91 14.70 15.95 15.47
N MET A 92 14.76 14.89 14.67
CA MET A 92 14.20 13.57 15.00
C MET A 92 15.26 12.53 15.38
N GLY A 93 16.55 12.86 15.19
CA GLY A 93 17.63 11.87 15.29
C GLY A 93 17.71 10.94 14.09
N PRO A 94 18.73 10.07 14.05
CA PRO A 94 18.90 9.09 12.97
C PRO A 94 17.70 8.15 12.88
N GLN A 95 17.13 8.01 11.69
CA GLN A 95 16.04 7.08 11.40
C GLN A 95 16.52 5.93 10.52
N PRO A 96 15.93 4.72 10.64
CA PRO A 96 16.22 3.62 9.71
C PRO A 96 15.91 4.03 8.27
N SER A 97 16.79 3.67 7.34
CA SER A 97 16.57 3.91 5.91
C SER A 97 15.39 3.10 5.37
N VAL A 98 14.84 3.53 4.23
CA VAL A 98 13.79 2.78 3.52
C VAL A 98 14.26 1.36 3.19
N ALA A 99 15.53 1.20 2.82
CA ALA A 99 16.13 -0.11 2.57
C ALA A 99 16.09 -0.99 3.83
N SER A 100 16.51 -0.45 4.97
CA SER A 100 16.47 -1.19 6.25
C SER A 100 15.03 -1.55 6.67
N LYS A 101 14.06 -0.66 6.44
CA LYS A 101 12.64 -0.94 6.68
C LYS A 101 12.12 -2.01 5.74
N GLY A 102 12.54 -2.00 4.47
CA GLY A 102 12.24 -3.05 3.50
C GLY A 102 12.75 -4.41 3.94
N GLU A 103 14.01 -4.51 4.36
CA GLU A 103 14.59 -5.74 4.91
C GLU A 103 13.81 -6.26 6.12
N ALA A 104 13.42 -5.38 7.04
CA ALA A 104 12.66 -5.74 8.23
C ALA A 104 11.28 -6.36 7.95
N ILE A 105 10.74 -6.19 6.76
CA ILE A 105 9.47 -6.76 6.30
C ILE A 105 9.66 -7.81 5.18
N GLY A 106 10.91 -8.13 4.85
CA GLY A 106 11.26 -9.08 3.80
C GLY A 106 10.99 -8.60 2.38
N CYS A 107 10.97 -7.29 2.14
CA CYS A 107 10.90 -6.67 0.82
C CYS A 107 12.27 -6.07 0.46
N ALA A 108 13.05 -6.78 -0.35
CA ALA A 108 14.41 -6.38 -0.68
C ALA A 108 14.47 -5.19 -1.66
N LYS A 109 13.44 -5.01 -2.50
CA LYS A 109 13.41 -3.93 -3.50
C LYS A 109 12.74 -2.70 -2.91
N THR A 110 13.52 -1.63 -2.79
CA THR A 110 13.02 -0.34 -2.33
C THR A 110 13.40 0.75 -3.31
N GLN A 111 12.57 1.79 -3.43
CA GLN A 111 12.81 2.92 -4.31
C GLN A 111 12.28 4.23 -3.68
N PRO A 112 12.77 5.40 -4.12
CA PRO A 112 12.19 6.69 -3.74
C PRO A 112 10.69 6.77 -4.07
N LEU A 113 9.93 7.48 -3.26
CA LEU A 113 8.47 7.59 -3.42
C LEU A 113 8.07 8.17 -4.80
N ALA A 114 8.89 9.03 -5.39
CA ALA A 114 8.65 9.57 -6.73
C ALA A 114 8.63 8.50 -7.85
N GLU A 115 9.32 7.37 -7.65
CA GLU A 115 9.33 6.26 -8.60
C GLU A 115 8.02 5.44 -8.56
N PHE A 116 7.26 5.52 -7.48
CA PHE A 116 5.94 4.91 -7.39
C PHE A 116 4.98 5.44 -8.46
N ASP A 117 4.93 6.75 -8.64
CA ASP A 117 4.07 7.39 -9.64
C ASP A 117 4.42 6.91 -11.05
N LYS A 118 5.71 6.82 -11.34
CA LYS A 118 6.20 6.34 -12.63
C LYS A 118 5.83 4.87 -12.86
N ALA A 119 5.97 4.02 -11.85
CA ALA A 119 5.64 2.60 -11.94
C ALA A 119 4.15 2.39 -12.23
N VAL A 120 3.27 3.08 -11.50
CA VAL A 120 1.81 2.98 -11.70
C VAL A 120 1.42 3.55 -13.07
N THR A 121 1.95 4.71 -13.43
CA THR A 121 1.67 5.36 -14.72
C THR A 121 2.15 4.50 -15.88
N ALA A 122 3.31 3.87 -15.78
CA ALA A 122 3.81 2.94 -16.80
C ALA A 122 2.89 1.73 -16.99
N ALA A 123 2.37 1.16 -15.90
CA ALA A 123 1.41 0.06 -15.98
C ALA A 123 0.11 0.50 -16.67
N VAL A 124 -0.41 1.68 -16.36
CA VAL A 124 -1.60 2.26 -17.01
C VAL A 124 -1.38 2.46 -18.51
N TYR A 125 -0.26 3.05 -18.92
CA TYR A 125 0.07 3.26 -20.33
C TYR A 125 0.30 1.95 -21.09
N ALA A 126 0.81 0.93 -20.42
CA ALA A 126 0.94 -0.41 -20.99
C ALA A 126 -0.40 -1.18 -21.07
N GLY A 127 -1.50 -0.59 -20.65
CA GLY A 127 -2.82 -1.23 -20.64
C GLY A 127 -2.95 -2.35 -19.60
N ARG A 128 -2.03 -2.43 -18.63
CA ARG A 128 -2.10 -3.41 -17.55
C ARG A 128 -3.16 -3.02 -16.52
N PRO A 129 -3.91 -3.97 -15.96
CA PRO A 129 -4.82 -3.70 -14.86
C PRO A 129 -4.07 -3.11 -13.64
N VAL A 130 -4.63 -2.07 -13.03
CA VAL A 130 -4.15 -1.51 -11.76
C VAL A 130 -5.21 -1.75 -10.71
N HIS A 131 -4.89 -2.62 -9.77
CA HIS A 131 -5.76 -3.01 -8.67
C HIS A 131 -5.43 -2.20 -7.42
N PHE A 132 -6.44 -1.65 -6.78
CA PHE A 132 -6.31 -0.96 -5.50
C PHE A 132 -7.56 -1.16 -4.64
N LEU A 133 -7.39 -1.03 -3.34
CA LEU A 133 -8.49 -1.06 -2.38
C LEU A 133 -9.19 0.30 -2.34
N PRO A 134 -10.47 0.36 -1.91
CA PRO A 134 -11.17 1.63 -1.76
C PRO A 134 -10.41 2.55 -0.79
N PRO A 135 -9.89 3.69 -1.25
CA PRO A 135 -9.14 4.58 -0.38
C PRO A 135 -10.06 5.32 0.59
N ALA A 136 -9.75 5.26 1.89
CA ALA A 136 -10.51 5.97 2.92
C ALA A 136 -10.09 7.45 3.04
N ARG A 137 -8.82 7.76 2.79
CA ARG A 137 -8.29 9.12 2.88
C ARG A 137 -8.43 9.88 1.56
N TYR A 138 -8.83 11.15 1.65
CA TYR A 138 -9.01 12.01 0.48
C TYR A 138 -7.72 12.16 -0.35
N TYR A 139 -6.57 12.29 0.31
CA TYR A 139 -5.28 12.33 -0.37
C TYR A 139 -5.06 11.10 -1.25
N ASN A 140 -5.28 9.90 -0.72
CA ASN A 140 -5.11 8.65 -1.47
C ASN A 140 -6.14 8.53 -2.61
N GLN A 141 -7.36 9.05 -2.42
CA GLN A 141 -8.37 9.12 -3.48
C GLN A 141 -7.89 10.00 -4.64
N MET A 142 -7.39 11.19 -4.33
CA MET A 142 -6.88 12.12 -5.35
C MET A 142 -5.65 11.56 -6.06
N LYS A 143 -4.73 10.96 -5.31
CA LYS A 143 -3.51 10.35 -5.87
C LYS A 143 -3.83 9.23 -6.85
N LEU A 144 -4.71 8.31 -6.47
CA LEU A 144 -5.15 7.23 -7.36
C LEU A 144 -5.93 7.77 -8.57
N ALA A 145 -6.74 8.83 -8.39
CA ALA A 145 -7.43 9.49 -9.49
C ALA A 145 -6.46 10.05 -10.52
N GLU A 146 -5.44 10.72 -10.06
CA GLU A 146 -4.40 11.31 -10.91
C GLU A 146 -3.66 10.22 -11.69
N LEU A 147 -3.20 9.16 -11.01
CA LEU A 147 -2.40 8.11 -11.62
C LEU A 147 -3.18 7.18 -12.55
N THR A 148 -4.44 6.89 -12.25
CA THR A 148 -5.22 5.89 -12.99
C THR A 148 -6.31 6.47 -13.87
N GLY A 149 -6.65 7.74 -13.71
CA GLY A 149 -7.81 8.36 -14.35
C GLY A 149 -9.17 7.81 -13.87
N LYS A 150 -9.20 6.78 -13.04
CA LYS A 150 -10.40 6.04 -12.62
C LYS A 150 -11.04 6.60 -11.35
N ALA A 151 -10.27 7.13 -10.44
CA ALA A 151 -10.76 7.55 -9.13
C ALA A 151 -11.57 8.86 -9.16
N ASN A 152 -11.55 9.66 -10.25
CA ASN A 152 -12.42 10.81 -10.42
C ASN A 152 -13.92 10.44 -10.39
N ALA A 153 -14.27 9.20 -10.71
CA ALA A 153 -15.63 8.71 -10.57
C ALA A 153 -16.00 8.37 -9.11
N ALA A 154 -15.02 8.00 -8.29
CA ALA A 154 -15.21 7.65 -6.89
C ALA A 154 -15.47 8.86 -5.99
N VAL A 155 -14.85 9.99 -6.29
CA VAL A 155 -15.01 11.22 -5.51
C VAL A 155 -16.44 11.80 -5.62
N ARG A 156 -17.18 11.44 -6.66
CA ARG A 156 -18.53 12.00 -6.95
C ARG A 156 -19.68 11.14 -6.45
N LYS A 157 -19.46 9.92 -6.00
CA LYS A 157 -20.53 9.02 -5.55
C LYS A 157 -20.13 8.35 -4.25
N VAL A 158 -20.93 8.52 -3.23
CA VAL A 158 -21.03 7.60 -2.09
C VAL A 158 -21.61 6.29 -2.66
N ALA A 159 -20.83 5.58 -3.43
CA ALA A 159 -21.26 4.43 -4.20
C ALA A 159 -20.57 3.16 -3.69
N PRO A 160 -21.18 1.99 -3.94
CA PRO A 160 -20.58 0.72 -3.58
C PRO A 160 -19.15 0.61 -4.12
N VAL A 161 -18.32 -0.15 -3.42
CA VAL A 161 -16.89 -0.38 -3.66
C VAL A 161 -16.50 -0.54 -5.14
N ALA A 162 -17.34 -1.19 -5.93
CA ALA A 162 -17.14 -1.41 -7.37
C ALA A 162 -17.21 -0.13 -8.23
N ALA A 163 -17.84 0.94 -7.75
CA ALA A 163 -18.04 2.14 -8.55
C ALA A 163 -16.90 3.17 -8.47
N GLY A 164 -15.91 2.93 -7.62
CA GLY A 164 -14.79 3.82 -7.38
C GLY A 164 -13.49 3.46 -8.11
N GLY A 165 -13.54 2.51 -9.04
CA GLY A 165 -12.32 2.01 -9.70
C GLY A 165 -11.52 1.01 -8.87
N ALA A 166 -11.91 0.76 -7.62
CA ALA A 166 -11.33 -0.30 -6.80
C ALA A 166 -11.59 -1.67 -7.44
N SER A 167 -10.62 -2.55 -7.33
CA SER A 167 -10.71 -3.90 -7.87
C SER A 167 -11.54 -4.80 -6.96
N GLU A 168 -12.62 -5.33 -7.47
CA GLU A 168 -13.46 -6.28 -6.75
C GLU A 168 -12.67 -7.56 -6.39
N GLU A 169 -11.77 -8.02 -7.27
CA GLU A 169 -10.92 -9.18 -7.09
C GLU A 169 -9.94 -8.97 -5.92
N LEU A 170 -9.29 -7.81 -5.88
CA LEU A 170 -8.38 -7.46 -4.78
C LEU A 170 -9.14 -7.32 -3.45
N VAL A 171 -10.32 -6.70 -3.47
CA VAL A 171 -11.16 -6.58 -2.26
C VAL A 171 -11.55 -7.96 -1.76
N LYS A 172 -12.03 -8.87 -2.62
CA LYS A 172 -12.39 -10.24 -2.25
C LYS A 172 -11.19 -11.01 -1.71
N ALA A 173 -10.02 -10.90 -2.35
CA ALA A 173 -8.79 -11.53 -1.89
C ALA A 173 -8.39 -11.04 -0.49
N VAL A 174 -8.34 -9.73 -0.29
CA VAL A 174 -7.96 -9.13 1.01
C VAL A 174 -8.97 -9.48 2.10
N VAL A 175 -10.26 -9.43 1.81
CA VAL A 175 -11.30 -9.80 2.79
C VAL A 175 -11.16 -11.26 3.18
N SER A 176 -11.01 -12.18 2.22
CA SER A 176 -10.87 -13.60 2.52
C SER A 176 -9.65 -13.92 3.40
N LEU A 177 -8.54 -13.20 3.20
CA LEU A 177 -7.31 -13.39 3.99
C LEU A 177 -7.39 -12.80 5.40
N ARG A 178 -8.15 -11.71 5.58
CA ARG A 178 -8.28 -11.03 6.88
C ARG A 178 -9.49 -11.47 7.70
N LEU A 179 -10.36 -12.28 7.12
CA LEU A 179 -11.57 -12.76 7.79
C LEU A 179 -11.24 -13.63 9.01
N ILE A 180 -10.24 -14.51 8.86
CA ILE A 180 -9.76 -15.37 9.93
C ILE A 180 -8.43 -14.81 10.42
N LYS A 181 -8.32 -14.55 11.73
CA LYS A 181 -7.11 -13.99 12.33
C LYS A 181 -6.01 -15.03 12.41
N GLU A 182 -4.80 -14.62 12.07
CA GLU A 182 -3.60 -15.43 12.31
C GLU A 182 -3.26 -15.47 13.80
N GLN A 183 -2.55 -16.50 14.22
CA GLN A 183 -2.16 -16.66 15.63
C GLN A 183 -1.37 -15.45 16.16
N CYS A 184 -0.47 -14.87 15.38
CA CYS A 184 0.29 -13.69 15.76
C CYS A 184 -0.60 -12.44 15.94
N GLU A 185 -1.72 -12.33 15.21
CA GLU A 185 -2.69 -11.24 15.39
C GLU A 185 -3.47 -11.42 16.70
N ILE A 186 -3.83 -12.67 17.04
CA ILE A 186 -4.53 -12.99 18.29
C ILE A 186 -3.62 -12.64 19.48
N GLU A 187 -2.37 -13.08 19.44
CA GLU A 187 -1.38 -12.75 20.49
C GLU A 187 -1.12 -11.25 20.66
N GLU A 188 -1.26 -10.47 19.59
CA GLU A 188 -1.12 -9.00 19.68
C GLU A 188 -2.36 -8.33 20.25
N ILE A 189 -3.56 -8.89 19.99
CA ILE A 189 -4.83 -8.38 20.51
C ILE A 189 -4.95 -8.66 22.02
N ASP A 190 -4.40 -9.77 22.50
CA ASP A 190 -4.47 -10.21 23.89
C ASP A 190 -3.48 -9.49 24.82
N LYS A 191 -2.62 -8.60 24.31
CA LYS A 191 -1.69 -7.75 25.08
C LYS A 191 -2.38 -6.52 25.65
#